data_81b8079b35ecfd11647344f59dea357c
#
_entry.id   81b8079b35ecfd11647344f59dea357c
#
_cell.length_a   1.000
_cell.length_b   1.000
_cell.length_c   1.000
_cell.angle_alpha   90.00
_cell.angle_beta   90.00
_cell.angle_gamma   90.00
#
_symmetry.space_group_name_H-M   'P 1'
#
loop_
_entity.id
_entity.type
_entity.pdbx_description
1 polymer ?
#
loop_
_entity_poly.entity_id
_entity_poly.type
_entity_poly.pdbx_seq_one_letter_code
_entity_poly.pdbx_strand_id
1 'polypeptide(L)'
;VSALAALTGGPEKAGVEPIRRGERSLSAVTFALTARTSGFPLTHHSVFFSDDYASEFDALTRRRSMPAVPTTYVCAQDRDDLGHLPAGVDRERMLFILNAPADGDTRTFSTKETGECLTQALTHLSACGLTVDQAGMEFSPTTPDRFHRLFPGTGGALYGRATHGWTASFRRPGARTRIPGLYLAGGSAHPGPGVPMATLSGMLAAESLAEDHASTRPSRRTVISGGMSTA
;
A
#
# COMPACT_ATOMS: atom_id res chain seq x y z
N VAL A 1 5.11 10.45 -0.38
CA VAL A 1 4.54 11.71 -0.90
C VAL A 1 3.81 12.48 0.20
N SER A 2 2.82 11.88 0.87
CA SER A 2 1.99 12.60 1.86
C SER A 2 2.77 13.15 3.06
N ALA A 3 3.83 12.48 3.50
CA ALA A 3 4.68 12.94 4.61
C ALA A 3 5.56 14.15 4.26
N LEU A 4 5.77 14.45 2.99
CA LEU A 4 6.62 15.59 2.58
C LEU A 4 6.12 16.92 3.11
N ALA A 5 4.80 17.11 3.16
CA ALA A 5 4.22 18.34 3.71
C ALA A 5 4.65 18.61 5.16
N ALA A 6 4.73 17.54 5.98
CA ALA A 6 5.20 17.66 7.36
C ALA A 6 6.71 17.95 7.43
N LEU A 7 7.50 17.33 6.56
CA LEU A 7 8.95 17.49 6.53
C LEU A 7 9.40 18.86 5.97
N THR A 8 8.61 19.47 5.08
CA THR A 8 8.95 20.72 4.40
C THR A 8 8.28 21.96 5.01
N GLY A 9 7.50 21.79 6.08
CA GLY A 9 6.83 22.88 6.77
C GLY A 9 5.53 23.36 6.12
N GLY A 10 4.86 22.48 5.38
CA GLY A 10 3.52 22.70 4.84
C GLY A 10 3.29 22.13 3.44
N PRO A 11 2.03 21.96 3.03
CA PRO A 11 1.68 21.37 1.74
C PRO A 11 2.18 22.18 0.54
N GLU A 12 2.25 23.50 0.65
CA GLU A 12 2.75 24.38 -0.42
C GLU A 12 4.25 24.18 -0.68
N LYS A 13 5.00 23.82 0.38
CA LYS A 13 6.45 23.59 0.32
C LYS A 13 6.81 22.14 0.00
N ALA A 14 5.84 21.24 -0.06
CA ALA A 14 6.09 19.81 -0.27
C ALA A 14 6.64 19.47 -1.67
N GLY A 15 6.61 20.39 -2.62
CA GLY A 15 7.12 20.16 -3.98
C GLY A 15 6.29 19.20 -4.82
N VAL A 16 5.22 18.64 -4.27
CA VAL A 16 4.25 17.75 -4.92
C VAL A 16 2.85 18.04 -4.41
N GLU A 17 1.83 17.76 -5.23
CA GLU A 17 0.44 17.91 -4.79
C GLU A 17 0.09 16.93 -3.67
N PRO A 18 -0.55 17.39 -2.58
CA PRO A 18 -1.06 16.52 -1.55
C PRO A 18 -2.22 15.67 -2.11
N ILE A 19 -2.35 14.45 -1.60
CA ILE A 19 -3.46 13.57 -1.95
C ILE A 19 -4.65 13.95 -1.07
N ARG A 20 -5.74 14.41 -1.68
CA ARG A 20 -6.99 14.73 -0.99
C ARG A 20 -7.63 13.46 -0.44
N ARG A 21 -8.40 13.56 0.65
CA ARG A 21 -9.04 12.39 1.28
C ARG A 21 -9.86 11.53 0.30
N GLY A 22 -10.64 12.15 -0.57
CA GLY A 22 -11.44 11.46 -1.59
C GLY A 22 -10.63 10.79 -2.70
N GLU A 23 -9.34 11.11 -2.81
CA GLU A 23 -8.44 10.56 -3.81
C GLU A 23 -7.51 9.46 -3.24
N ARG A 24 -7.63 9.15 -1.95
CA ARG A 24 -6.84 8.10 -1.32
C ARG A 24 -7.28 6.72 -1.79
N SER A 25 -6.33 5.82 -1.96
CA SER A 25 -6.63 4.38 -2.10
C SER A 25 -7.24 3.85 -0.80
N LEU A 26 -7.70 2.62 -0.84
CA LEU A 26 -8.17 1.94 0.37
C LEU A 26 -7.01 1.75 1.37
N SER A 27 -7.38 1.67 2.63
CA SER A 27 -6.63 1.11 3.73
C SER A 27 -7.02 -0.35 3.93
N ALA A 28 -6.56 -0.95 5.02
CA ALA A 28 -6.98 -2.28 5.45
C ALA A 28 -7.09 -2.36 6.98
N VAL A 29 -7.86 -3.34 7.43
CA VAL A 29 -7.68 -3.97 8.74
C VAL A 29 -6.98 -5.29 8.48
N THR A 30 -5.83 -5.51 9.10
CA THR A 30 -5.08 -6.75 8.94
C THR A 30 -4.97 -7.48 10.27
N PHE A 31 -4.93 -8.82 10.21
CA PHE A 31 -4.69 -9.67 11.36
C PHE A 31 -3.54 -10.62 11.03
N ALA A 32 -2.39 -10.41 11.65
CA ALA A 32 -1.37 -11.44 11.71
C ALA A 32 -1.78 -12.42 12.81
N LEU A 33 -1.95 -13.69 12.48
CA LEU A 33 -2.46 -14.68 13.42
C LEU A 33 -1.81 -16.05 13.26
N THR A 34 -1.90 -16.85 14.32
CA THR A 34 -1.46 -18.24 14.35
C THR A 34 -2.61 -19.12 14.82
N ALA A 35 -3.04 -20.08 13.99
CA ALA A 35 -4.14 -20.97 14.28
C ALA A 35 -4.03 -22.28 13.50
N ARG A 36 -4.85 -23.29 13.87
CA ARG A 36 -5.13 -24.45 13.02
C ARG A 36 -6.23 -24.09 12.04
N THR A 37 -6.15 -24.65 10.84
CA THR A 37 -7.22 -24.54 9.85
C THR A 37 -7.65 -25.91 9.35
N SER A 38 -8.90 -26.01 8.88
CA SER A 38 -9.47 -27.20 8.28
C SER A 38 -10.59 -26.87 7.30
N GLY A 39 -11.02 -27.86 6.53
CA GLY A 39 -12.14 -27.78 5.60
C GLY A 39 -11.69 -27.31 4.22
N PHE A 40 -11.55 -26.02 4.00
CA PHE A 40 -11.15 -25.47 2.70
C PHE A 40 -9.66 -25.77 2.38
N PRO A 41 -9.33 -26.18 1.14
CA PRO A 41 -7.94 -26.44 0.73
C PRO A 41 -7.18 -25.13 0.49
N LEU A 42 -6.69 -24.51 1.56
CA LEU A 42 -5.90 -23.28 1.47
C LEU A 42 -4.62 -23.53 0.67
N THR A 43 -4.28 -22.56 -0.18
CA THR A 43 -2.96 -22.37 -0.76
C THR A 43 -2.27 -21.18 -0.10
N HIS A 44 -1.04 -20.86 -0.49
CA HIS A 44 -0.31 -19.71 0.05
C HIS A 44 -1.13 -18.41 -0.01
N HIS A 45 -1.87 -18.22 -1.10
CA HIS A 45 -2.76 -17.07 -1.30
C HIS A 45 -4.18 -17.54 -1.62
N SER A 46 -5.15 -17.12 -0.83
CA SER A 46 -6.56 -17.39 -1.06
C SER A 46 -7.40 -16.13 -0.83
N VAL A 47 -8.44 -15.95 -1.66
CA VAL A 47 -9.36 -14.80 -1.53
C VAL A 47 -10.78 -15.32 -1.39
N PHE A 48 -11.45 -14.90 -0.34
CA PHE A 48 -12.85 -15.22 -0.06
C PHE A 48 -13.67 -13.95 -0.30
N PHE A 49 -14.35 -13.92 -1.43
CA PHE A 49 -15.13 -12.75 -1.85
C PHE A 49 -16.46 -12.67 -1.11
N SER A 50 -16.89 -11.45 -0.79
CA SER A 50 -18.26 -11.20 -0.36
C SER A 50 -19.24 -11.52 -1.51
N ASP A 51 -20.39 -12.11 -1.19
CA ASP A 51 -21.44 -12.38 -2.16
C ASP A 51 -22.04 -11.09 -2.76
N ASP A 52 -22.01 -9.98 -2.02
CA ASP A 52 -22.41 -8.65 -2.47
C ASP A 52 -21.21 -7.69 -2.51
N TYR A 53 -20.38 -7.90 -3.53
CA TYR A 53 -19.17 -7.12 -3.77
C TYR A 53 -19.46 -5.62 -4.04
N ALA A 54 -20.61 -5.32 -4.67
CA ALA A 54 -21.03 -3.94 -4.91
C ALA A 54 -21.35 -3.20 -3.61
N SER A 55 -22.06 -3.85 -2.69
CA SER A 55 -22.35 -3.30 -1.36
C SER A 55 -21.09 -3.11 -0.52
N GLU A 56 -20.10 -4.01 -0.63
CA GLU A 56 -18.80 -3.85 0.00
C GLU A 56 -18.12 -2.56 -0.46
N PHE A 57 -18.01 -2.35 -1.78
CA PHE A 57 -17.39 -1.13 -2.32
C PHE A 57 -18.16 0.14 -1.99
N ASP A 58 -19.49 0.09 -1.95
CA ASP A 58 -20.31 1.21 -1.50
C ASP A 58 -20.03 1.56 -0.03
N ALA A 59 -19.91 0.55 0.84
CA ALA A 59 -19.51 0.76 2.23
C ALA A 59 -18.16 1.45 2.34
N LEU A 60 -17.16 0.94 1.63
CA LEU A 60 -15.77 1.43 1.71
C LEU A 60 -15.60 2.82 1.12
N THR A 61 -16.22 3.11 -0.03
CA THR A 61 -15.95 4.33 -0.81
C THR A 61 -16.91 5.47 -0.52
N ARG A 62 -18.21 5.19 -0.43
CA ARG A 62 -19.27 6.19 -0.22
C ARG A 62 -19.59 6.38 1.26
N ARG A 63 -19.96 5.29 1.95
CA ARG A 63 -20.33 5.36 3.37
C ARG A 63 -19.11 5.48 4.29
N ARG A 64 -17.93 5.14 3.81
CA ARG A 64 -16.65 5.13 4.56
C ARG A 64 -16.76 4.35 5.86
N SER A 65 -17.32 3.15 5.77
CA SER A 65 -17.53 2.22 6.87
C SER A 65 -16.97 0.83 6.52
N MET A 66 -16.74 0.01 7.52
CA MET A 66 -16.44 -1.40 7.29
C MET A 66 -17.66 -2.09 6.68
N PRO A 67 -17.46 -2.99 5.70
CA PRO A 67 -18.55 -3.81 5.15
C PRO A 67 -19.04 -4.82 6.19
N ALA A 68 -20.33 -5.18 6.14
CA ALA A 68 -20.91 -6.17 7.04
C ALA A 68 -20.35 -7.58 6.79
N VAL A 69 -20.09 -7.91 5.52
CA VAL A 69 -19.41 -9.14 5.10
C VAL A 69 -18.20 -8.74 4.28
N PRO A 70 -17.00 -8.72 4.88
CA PRO A 70 -15.81 -8.27 4.18
C PRO A 70 -15.23 -9.36 3.28
N THR A 71 -14.86 -9.03 2.06
CA THR A 71 -13.91 -9.84 1.30
C THR A 71 -12.65 -10.00 2.12
N THR A 72 -12.24 -11.25 2.34
CA THR A 72 -11.08 -11.58 3.16
C THR A 72 -9.99 -12.23 2.31
N TYR A 73 -8.85 -11.57 2.18
CA TYR A 73 -7.65 -12.18 1.64
C TYR A 73 -6.91 -12.90 2.77
N VAL A 74 -6.54 -14.14 2.52
CA VAL A 74 -5.77 -15.00 3.43
C VAL A 74 -4.43 -15.33 2.79
N CYS A 75 -3.35 -14.91 3.43
CA CYS A 75 -2.00 -15.36 3.12
C CYS A 75 -1.58 -16.40 4.17
N ALA A 76 -1.55 -17.68 3.79
CA ALA A 76 -1.11 -18.78 4.64
C ALA A 76 0.40 -18.94 4.47
N GLN A 77 1.18 -18.24 5.31
CA GLN A 77 2.61 -18.03 5.13
C GLN A 77 3.46 -19.29 5.22
N ASP A 78 2.96 -20.33 5.89
CA ASP A 78 3.65 -21.60 6.06
C ASP A 78 3.30 -22.62 4.96
N ARG A 79 2.36 -22.30 4.05
CA ARG A 79 1.97 -23.18 2.95
C ARG A 79 2.74 -22.84 1.68
N ASP A 80 3.02 -23.88 0.90
CA ASP A 80 3.51 -23.71 -0.47
C ASP A 80 2.35 -23.36 -1.44
N ASP A 81 2.68 -23.16 -2.72
CA ASP A 81 1.71 -22.82 -3.77
C ASP A 81 0.70 -23.97 -4.03
N LEU A 82 0.99 -25.19 -3.61
CA LEU A 82 0.11 -26.35 -3.69
C LEU A 82 -0.72 -26.54 -2.41
N GLY A 83 -0.51 -25.72 -1.38
CA GLY A 83 -1.23 -25.76 -0.12
C GLY A 83 -0.67 -26.72 0.91
N HIS A 84 0.53 -27.28 0.71
CA HIS A 84 1.13 -28.19 1.67
C HIS A 84 1.74 -27.44 2.84
N LEU A 85 1.51 -27.93 4.06
CA LEU A 85 2.20 -27.49 5.26
C LEU A 85 3.48 -28.31 5.47
N PRO A 86 4.56 -27.70 6.00
CA PRO A 86 5.74 -28.43 6.43
C PRO A 86 5.40 -29.46 7.53
N ALA A 87 6.10 -30.57 7.56
CA ALA A 87 5.94 -31.58 8.60
C ALA A 87 6.17 -30.99 10.01
N GLY A 88 5.27 -31.30 10.93
CA GLY A 88 5.34 -30.83 12.32
C GLY A 88 4.74 -29.44 12.57
N VAL A 89 4.27 -28.74 11.56
CA VAL A 89 3.51 -27.50 11.75
C VAL A 89 2.07 -27.86 12.11
N ASP A 90 1.71 -27.65 13.37
CA ASP A 90 0.36 -27.89 13.90
C ASP A 90 -0.50 -26.62 13.80
N ARG A 91 0.11 -25.45 13.96
CA ARG A 91 -0.52 -24.13 13.88
C ARG A 91 0.23 -23.29 12.86
N GLU A 92 -0.46 -22.83 11.85
CA GLU A 92 0.11 -22.08 10.76
C GLU A 92 -0.01 -20.56 10.96
N ARG A 93 0.98 -19.83 10.49
CA ARG A 93 0.97 -18.36 10.47
C ARG A 93 0.17 -17.90 9.28
N MET A 94 -0.74 -16.98 9.55
CA MET A 94 -1.61 -16.40 8.51
C MET A 94 -1.65 -14.88 8.64
N LEU A 95 -1.85 -14.23 7.51
CA LEU A 95 -2.18 -12.81 7.45
C LEU A 95 -3.55 -12.69 6.78
N PHE A 96 -4.54 -12.19 7.53
CA PHE A 96 -5.81 -11.79 6.96
C PHE A 96 -5.77 -10.31 6.61
N ILE A 97 -6.32 -9.95 5.45
CA ILE A 97 -6.43 -8.57 4.99
C ILE A 97 -7.87 -8.31 4.58
N LEU A 98 -8.50 -7.35 5.24
CA LEU A 98 -9.82 -6.84 4.96
C LEU A 98 -9.69 -5.41 4.45
N ASN A 99 -10.37 -5.07 3.36
CA ASN A 99 -10.39 -3.69 2.88
C ASN A 99 -11.05 -2.75 3.90
N ALA A 100 -10.48 -1.57 4.07
CA ALA A 100 -10.98 -0.54 4.98
C ALA A 100 -10.89 0.86 4.36
N PRO A 101 -11.71 1.83 4.79
CA PRO A 101 -11.55 3.23 4.40
C PRO A 101 -10.22 3.81 4.89
N ALA A 102 -9.58 4.67 4.08
CA ALA A 102 -8.35 5.38 4.46
C ALA A 102 -8.67 6.66 5.25
N ASP A 103 -9.19 6.50 6.47
CA ASP A 103 -9.65 7.56 7.38
C ASP A 103 -8.97 7.54 8.76
N GLY A 104 -7.85 6.82 8.88
CA GLY A 104 -7.09 6.70 10.12
C GLY A 104 -6.48 8.00 10.66
N ASP A 105 -6.58 9.10 9.94
CA ASP A 105 -6.27 10.46 10.40
C ASP A 105 -7.43 11.13 11.15
N THR A 106 -8.63 10.56 11.11
CA THR A 106 -9.84 11.13 11.74
C THR A 106 -10.66 10.09 12.51
N ARG A 107 -10.31 8.82 12.40
CA ARG A 107 -10.97 7.71 13.09
C ARG A 107 -9.93 6.79 13.70
N THR A 108 -10.18 6.38 14.93
CA THR A 108 -9.41 5.34 15.63
C THR A 108 -10.30 4.12 15.81
N PHE A 109 -9.79 2.95 15.48
CA PHE A 109 -10.49 1.70 15.71
C PHE A 109 -10.37 1.30 17.18
N SER A 110 -11.51 1.08 17.84
CA SER A 110 -11.53 0.51 19.18
C SER A 110 -11.21 -0.99 19.16
N THR A 111 -10.82 -1.53 20.30
CA THR A 111 -10.62 -2.98 20.45
C THR A 111 -11.89 -3.76 20.11
N LYS A 112 -13.07 -3.22 20.47
CA LYS A 112 -14.36 -3.83 20.15
C LYS A 112 -14.59 -3.90 18.64
N GLU A 113 -14.47 -2.78 17.94
CA GLU A 113 -14.63 -2.74 16.46
C GLU A 113 -13.65 -3.66 15.75
N THR A 114 -12.40 -3.71 16.22
CA THR A 114 -11.38 -4.61 15.68
C THR A 114 -11.75 -6.07 15.88
N GLY A 115 -12.28 -6.42 17.06
CA GLY A 115 -12.78 -7.76 17.35
C GLY A 115 -14.00 -8.14 16.50
N GLU A 116 -14.91 -7.20 16.27
CA GLU A 116 -16.06 -7.37 15.37
C GLU A 116 -15.63 -7.65 13.94
N CYS A 117 -14.64 -6.91 13.43
CA CYS A 117 -14.06 -7.17 12.10
C CYS A 117 -13.47 -8.59 11.99
N LEU A 118 -12.76 -9.07 13.00
CA LEU A 118 -12.23 -10.43 13.03
C LEU A 118 -13.35 -11.46 13.05
N THR A 119 -14.36 -11.26 13.89
CA THR A 119 -15.51 -12.17 14.01
C THR A 119 -16.27 -12.25 12.69
N GLN A 120 -16.50 -11.14 12.01
CA GLN A 120 -17.15 -11.11 10.69
C GLN A 120 -16.34 -11.87 9.64
N ALA A 121 -15.00 -11.66 9.61
CA ALA A 121 -14.11 -12.39 8.71
C ALA A 121 -14.16 -13.90 8.98
N LEU A 122 -14.02 -14.34 10.24
CA LEU A 122 -14.06 -15.76 10.61
C LEU A 122 -15.42 -16.40 10.28
N THR A 123 -16.52 -15.67 10.47
CA THR A 123 -17.87 -16.15 10.12
C THR A 123 -18.00 -16.33 8.62
N HIS A 124 -17.53 -15.36 7.83
CA HIS A 124 -17.54 -15.46 6.37
C HIS A 124 -16.65 -16.60 5.86
N LEU A 125 -15.43 -16.73 6.37
CA LEU A 125 -14.53 -17.84 6.03
C LEU A 125 -15.16 -19.19 6.34
N SER A 126 -15.84 -19.33 7.48
CA SER A 126 -16.57 -20.56 7.86
C SER A 126 -17.71 -20.87 6.89
N ALA A 127 -18.47 -19.86 6.45
CA ALA A 127 -19.51 -20.03 5.43
C ALA A 127 -18.93 -20.48 4.07
N CYS A 128 -17.69 -20.09 3.75
CA CYS A 128 -16.94 -20.54 2.58
C CYS A 128 -16.25 -21.91 2.77
N GLY A 129 -16.44 -22.57 3.92
CA GLY A 129 -15.88 -23.89 4.22
C GLY A 129 -14.52 -23.89 4.91
N LEU A 130 -13.92 -22.72 5.19
CA LEU A 130 -12.67 -22.62 5.93
C LEU A 130 -12.94 -22.46 7.42
N THR A 131 -12.62 -23.47 8.20
CA THR A 131 -12.67 -23.39 9.67
C THR A 131 -11.30 -22.97 10.20
N VAL A 132 -11.29 -21.90 11.01
CA VAL A 132 -10.12 -21.44 11.78
C VAL A 132 -10.37 -21.75 13.25
N ASP A 133 -9.53 -22.60 13.84
CA ASP A 133 -9.66 -22.96 15.25
C ASP A 133 -9.27 -21.78 16.14
N GLN A 134 -10.25 -21.27 16.88
CA GLN A 134 -10.06 -20.14 17.78
C GLN A 134 -9.46 -20.56 19.15
N ALA A 135 -9.42 -21.86 19.45
CA ALA A 135 -8.83 -22.35 20.69
C ALA A 135 -7.31 -22.11 20.68
N GLY A 136 -6.88 -21.18 21.53
CA GLY A 136 -5.49 -20.74 21.60
C GLY A 136 -5.00 -19.95 20.37
N MET A 137 -5.89 -19.42 19.55
CA MET A 137 -5.52 -18.50 18.48
C MET A 137 -4.87 -17.23 19.06
N GLU A 138 -3.68 -16.90 18.58
CA GLU A 138 -3.02 -15.64 18.87
C GLU A 138 -3.15 -14.73 17.65
N PHE A 139 -3.43 -13.44 17.84
CA PHE A 139 -3.52 -12.51 16.75
C PHE A 139 -3.05 -11.10 17.13
N SER A 140 -2.53 -10.37 16.14
CA SER A 140 -2.13 -8.98 16.24
C SER A 140 -2.78 -8.17 15.11
N PRO A 141 -3.66 -7.20 15.44
CA PRO A 141 -4.32 -6.38 14.44
C PRO A 141 -3.47 -5.19 14.03
N THR A 142 -3.61 -4.77 12.76
CA THR A 142 -3.18 -3.44 12.32
C THR A 142 -4.34 -2.75 11.60
N THR A 143 -4.70 -1.58 12.08
CA THR A 143 -5.87 -0.80 11.69
C THR A 143 -5.47 0.43 10.85
N PRO A 144 -6.40 1.09 10.13
CA PRO A 144 -6.11 2.30 9.36
C PRO A 144 -5.41 3.40 10.14
N ASP A 145 -5.79 3.64 11.40
CA ASP A 145 -5.13 4.63 12.25
C ASP A 145 -3.71 4.21 12.64
N ARG A 146 -3.46 2.91 12.81
CA ARG A 146 -2.11 2.39 13.04
C ARG A 146 -1.24 2.51 11.78
N PHE A 147 -1.77 2.22 10.60
CA PHE A 147 -1.09 2.49 9.33
C PHE A 147 -0.81 3.99 9.15
N HIS A 148 -1.77 4.86 9.53
CA HIS A 148 -1.55 6.30 9.48
C HIS A 148 -0.41 6.76 10.40
N ARG A 149 -0.29 6.17 11.60
CA ARG A 149 0.85 6.46 12.51
C ARG A 149 2.20 6.03 11.94
N LEU A 150 2.23 4.85 11.27
CA LEU A 150 3.44 4.36 10.62
C LEU A 150 3.81 5.17 9.37
N PHE A 151 2.80 5.66 8.63
CA PHE A 151 2.95 6.43 7.40
C PHE A 151 2.14 7.72 7.47
N PRO A 152 2.64 8.78 8.14
CA PRO A 152 1.90 10.00 8.40
C PRO A 152 1.40 10.70 7.13
N GLY A 153 0.25 11.38 7.25
CA GLY A 153 -0.38 12.11 6.14
C GLY A 153 -1.15 11.25 5.14
N THR A 154 -1.18 9.92 5.31
CA THR A 154 -1.84 9.00 4.37
C THR A 154 -3.30 8.68 4.74
N GLY A 155 -3.71 8.90 5.98
CA GLY A 155 -4.98 8.36 6.52
C GLY A 155 -4.98 6.82 6.57
N GLY A 156 -3.81 6.18 6.46
CA GLY A 156 -3.67 4.74 6.37
C GLY A 156 -3.82 4.18 4.96
N ALA A 157 -3.91 5.00 3.91
CA ALA A 157 -3.97 4.54 2.54
C ALA A 157 -2.71 3.73 2.18
N LEU A 158 -2.90 2.48 1.71
CA LEU A 158 -1.79 1.56 1.46
C LEU A 158 -1.10 1.81 0.10
N TYR A 159 -1.84 2.33 -0.87
CA TYR A 159 -1.36 2.49 -2.25
C TYR A 159 -1.28 3.95 -2.71
N GLY A 160 -1.31 4.89 -1.77
CA GLY A 160 -1.27 6.33 -2.07
C GLY A 160 -2.56 6.82 -2.74
N ARG A 161 -2.45 7.37 -3.95
CA ARG A 161 -3.62 7.84 -4.73
C ARG A 161 -4.39 6.66 -5.33
N ALA A 162 -5.73 6.69 -5.23
CA ALA A 162 -6.59 5.72 -5.87
C ALA A 162 -6.48 5.80 -7.40
N THR A 163 -6.53 4.65 -8.06
CA THR A 163 -6.43 4.53 -9.52
C THR A 163 -7.81 4.31 -10.12
N HIS A 164 -8.63 5.37 -10.22
CA HIS A 164 -9.92 5.32 -10.90
C HIS A 164 -9.78 5.87 -12.33
N GLY A 165 -10.19 5.06 -13.30
CA GLY A 165 -10.14 5.40 -14.73
C GLY A 165 -8.76 5.22 -15.37
N TRP A 166 -8.75 5.21 -16.70
CA TRP A 166 -7.55 4.90 -17.50
C TRP A 166 -6.41 5.93 -17.38
N THR A 167 -6.70 7.17 -16.99
CA THR A 167 -5.69 8.21 -16.80
C THR A 167 -5.06 8.22 -15.40
N ALA A 168 -5.53 7.38 -14.48
CA ALA A 168 -5.16 7.46 -13.07
C ALA A 168 -3.69 7.15 -12.80
N SER A 169 -3.08 6.27 -13.60
CA SER A 169 -1.65 5.95 -13.50
C SER A 169 -0.75 7.16 -13.80
N PHE A 170 -1.20 8.04 -14.71
CA PHE A 170 -0.46 9.26 -15.08
C PHE A 170 -0.60 10.40 -14.06
N ARG A 171 -1.52 10.30 -13.10
CA ARG A 171 -1.69 11.29 -12.03
C ARG A 171 -0.76 11.07 -10.83
N ARG A 172 0.00 9.99 -10.82
CA ARG A 172 1.02 9.78 -9.79
C ARG A 172 2.19 10.71 -10.05
N PRO A 173 2.78 11.34 -9.00
CA PRO A 173 3.93 12.20 -9.19
C PRO A 173 5.10 11.41 -9.77
N GLY A 174 5.81 12.00 -10.72
CA GLY A 174 7.06 11.46 -11.25
C GLY A 174 8.20 11.51 -10.23
N ALA A 175 9.39 11.13 -10.67
CA ALA A 175 10.58 11.13 -9.80
C ALA A 175 10.97 12.53 -9.36
N ARG A 176 10.93 13.54 -10.25
CA ARG A 176 11.30 14.93 -9.93
C ARG A 176 10.20 15.64 -9.17
N THR A 177 10.58 16.38 -8.13
CA THR A 177 9.68 17.30 -7.42
C THR A 177 9.87 18.72 -7.90
N ARG A 178 9.04 19.66 -7.41
CA ARG A 178 9.26 21.09 -7.63
C ARG A 178 10.41 21.66 -6.77
N ILE A 179 10.96 20.88 -5.86
CA ILE A 179 12.11 21.26 -5.03
C ILE A 179 13.36 20.72 -5.71
N PRO A 180 14.29 21.58 -6.18
CA PRO A 180 15.54 21.13 -6.80
C PRO A 180 16.32 20.20 -5.87
N GLY A 181 16.81 19.08 -6.42
CA GLY A 181 17.58 18.09 -5.68
C GLY A 181 16.75 17.13 -4.81
N LEU A 182 15.42 17.26 -4.78
CA LEU A 182 14.54 16.34 -4.08
C LEU A 182 13.81 15.43 -5.07
N TYR A 183 14.02 14.14 -4.94
CA TYR A 183 13.43 13.11 -5.81
C TYR A 183 12.51 12.17 -5.03
N LEU A 184 11.50 11.65 -5.72
CA LEU A 184 10.55 10.67 -5.18
C LEU A 184 10.84 9.28 -5.71
N ALA A 185 10.77 8.30 -4.82
CA ALA A 185 10.79 6.87 -5.15
C ALA A 185 9.77 6.10 -4.31
N GLY A 186 9.33 4.95 -4.81
CA GLY A 186 8.46 4.03 -4.11
C GLY A 186 7.02 3.99 -4.62
N GLY A 187 6.16 3.17 -3.98
CA GLY A 187 4.82 2.84 -4.46
C GLY A 187 3.81 4.00 -4.52
N SER A 188 4.11 5.14 -3.89
CA SER A 188 3.27 6.36 -4.00
C SER A 188 3.66 7.27 -5.16
N ALA A 189 4.81 7.04 -5.80
CA ALA A 189 5.26 7.72 -7.01
C ALA A 189 4.95 6.89 -8.25
N HIS A 190 5.14 7.47 -9.44
CA HIS A 190 5.02 6.74 -10.72
C HIS A 190 6.14 5.65 -10.80
N PRO A 191 5.85 4.45 -11.32
CA PRO A 191 4.59 4.01 -11.95
C PRO A 191 3.51 3.52 -10.97
N GLY A 192 3.81 3.27 -9.71
CA GLY A 192 2.78 2.94 -8.72
C GLY A 192 3.17 1.89 -7.68
N PRO A 193 2.18 1.28 -7.01
CA PRO A 193 2.40 0.30 -5.96
C PRO A 193 2.76 -1.08 -6.51
N GLY A 194 3.32 -1.90 -5.63
CA GLY A 194 3.84 -3.24 -5.93
C GLY A 194 5.36 -3.23 -6.02
N VAL A 195 6.00 -4.34 -5.60
CA VAL A 195 7.47 -4.43 -5.51
C VAL A 195 8.16 -4.10 -6.85
N PRO A 196 7.74 -4.66 -8.01
CA PRO A 196 8.38 -4.32 -9.28
C PRO A 196 8.23 -2.84 -9.64
N MET A 197 7.06 -2.26 -9.42
CA MET A 197 6.76 -0.85 -9.73
C MET A 197 7.51 0.10 -8.80
N ALA A 198 7.61 -0.22 -7.51
CA ALA A 198 8.37 0.56 -6.54
C ALA A 198 9.88 0.53 -6.86
N THR A 199 10.41 -0.62 -7.30
CA THR A 199 11.80 -0.76 -7.77
C THR A 199 12.04 0.10 -9.01
N LEU A 200 11.16 0.03 -10.00
CA LEU A 200 11.24 0.86 -11.21
C LEU A 200 11.16 2.36 -10.86
N SER A 201 10.32 2.74 -9.92
CA SER A 201 10.27 4.12 -9.41
C SER A 201 11.61 4.58 -8.81
N GLY A 202 12.32 3.68 -8.11
CA GLY A 202 13.66 3.94 -7.61
C GLY A 202 14.69 4.16 -8.73
N MET A 203 14.63 3.33 -9.77
CA MET A 203 15.50 3.47 -10.95
C MET A 203 15.27 4.82 -11.65
N LEU A 204 14.01 5.19 -11.90
CA LEU A 204 13.64 6.48 -12.51
C LEU A 204 14.10 7.68 -11.68
N ALA A 205 14.09 7.57 -10.36
CA ALA A 205 14.61 8.59 -9.47
C ALA A 205 16.13 8.72 -9.56
N ALA A 206 16.85 7.61 -9.62
CA ALA A 206 18.30 7.57 -9.77
C ALA A 206 18.75 8.11 -11.13
N GLU A 207 18.07 7.75 -12.21
CA GLU A 207 18.30 8.30 -13.56
C GLU A 207 18.09 9.82 -13.59
N SER A 208 16.98 10.29 -13.02
CA SER A 208 16.68 11.72 -12.92
C SER A 208 17.75 12.49 -12.16
N LEU A 209 18.25 11.92 -11.06
CA LEU A 209 19.35 12.50 -10.29
C LEU A 209 20.66 12.56 -11.11
N ALA A 210 20.98 11.49 -11.82
CA ALA A 210 22.20 11.42 -12.65
C ALA A 210 22.16 12.45 -13.81
N GLU A 211 21.03 12.59 -14.48
CA GLU A 211 20.80 13.58 -15.54
C GLU A 211 20.98 15.02 -15.02
N ASP A 212 20.35 15.34 -13.89
CA ASP A 212 20.43 16.67 -13.30
C ASP A 212 21.86 17.00 -12.84
N HIS A 213 22.58 16.01 -12.29
CA HIS A 213 24.01 16.16 -11.98
C HIS A 213 24.89 16.35 -13.21
N ALA A 214 24.60 15.66 -14.31
CA ALA A 214 25.34 15.82 -15.55
C ALA A 214 25.11 17.18 -16.18
N SER A 215 23.87 17.70 -16.12
CA SER A 215 23.50 19.01 -16.66
C SER A 215 24.06 20.20 -15.87
N THR A 216 24.32 20.02 -14.57
CA THR A 216 24.91 21.05 -13.70
C THR A 216 26.44 21.10 -13.75
N ARG A 217 27.11 20.13 -14.40
CA ARG A 217 28.53 20.21 -14.62
C ARG A 217 28.85 21.38 -15.58
N PRO A 218 29.75 22.34 -15.21
CA PRO A 218 30.12 23.39 -16.11
C PRO A 218 30.73 22.78 -17.40
N SER A 219 30.15 23.15 -18.53
CA SER A 219 30.70 22.76 -19.84
C SER A 219 32.15 23.19 -19.88
N ARG A 220 33.09 22.25 -20.02
CA ARG A 220 34.48 22.57 -20.32
C ARG A 220 34.47 23.39 -21.62
N ARG A 221 34.75 24.67 -21.54
CA ARG A 221 35.02 25.47 -22.73
C ARG A 221 36.12 24.76 -23.51
N THR A 222 35.77 24.21 -24.65
CA THR A 222 36.75 23.75 -25.62
C THR A 222 37.39 25.02 -26.13
N VAL A 223 38.65 25.25 -25.76
CA VAL A 223 39.47 26.33 -26.34
C VAL A 223 39.67 25.92 -27.79
N ILE A 224 38.93 26.57 -28.69
CA ILE A 224 39.21 26.48 -30.12
C ILE A 224 40.49 27.26 -30.30
N SER A 225 41.64 26.56 -30.52
CA SER A 225 42.88 27.16 -30.94
C SER A 225 42.64 27.85 -32.29
N GLY A 226 42.57 29.17 -32.26
CA GLY A 226 42.44 29.98 -33.48
C GLY A 226 43.66 29.77 -34.35
N GLY A 227 43.45 29.16 -35.53
CA GLY A 227 44.47 29.13 -36.54
C GLY A 227 44.90 30.57 -36.95
N MET A 228 46.13 30.92 -36.76
CA MET A 228 46.75 32.12 -37.38
C MET A 228 46.78 31.94 -38.88
N SER A 229 46.01 32.74 -39.61
CA SER A 229 46.24 32.95 -41.03
C SER A 229 47.41 33.92 -41.17
N THR A 230 48.48 33.48 -41.74
CA THR A 230 49.54 34.38 -42.28
C THR A 230 49.23 34.69 -43.72
N ALA A 231 49.22 35.97 -44.03
CA ALA A 231 49.17 36.55 -45.37
C ALA A 231 50.38 36.21 -46.20
#